data_3ed4a2a9b5bf39d97b257f98e01bf09c
#
_entry.id   3ed4a2a9b5bf39d97b257f98e01bf09c
#
_cell.length_a   1.000
_cell.length_b   1.000
_cell.length_c   1.000
_cell.angle_alpha   90.00
_cell.angle_beta   90.00
_cell.angle_gamma   90.00
#
_symmetry.space_group_name_H-M   'P 1'
#
loop_
_entity.id
_entity.type
_entity.pdbx_description
1 polymer ?
#
loop_
_entity_poly.entity_id
_entity_poly.type
_entity_poly.pdbx_seq_one_letter_code
_entity_poly.pdbx_strand_id
1 'polypeptide(L)'
;MLHFYAVKNSLSFRERAEVSFRLTQKASSRGWDEESITGHRLATAMAVVGPNGAGKTSLIKPLAFLNWFITHSFLQSQPTAPIPIKPHFSMPNEPVEFEIEADDSNGILWRYVLKATPERVLHEAVYKKASKKGAKFSYVFVRDWDNAEEQYSIKQDGFGLNPVEARKVRQNASLISTAAQYGVETALHLVSARVSTNLLHIGRLYTDTVFAAATAFFHGNELLREKMEGLLRAWDLGLSGVAIRKIEFPLNPELKPPEGTSPPSQVIPFGIHTAKDGSRHELPMTEESNGTKTAFVTLWYLLNVLSTGGIAVIDELENDMHPHMIEPLLGLFASSTTNPYKAQIIFTSHSVEVMNLLGKSQVCLVEKADCESESWRLDSMEGVRSQDNLYAKYMSGAYGAVPRL
;
A
#
# COMPACT_ATOMS: atom_id res chain seq x y z
N MET A 1 -7.21 -10.10 4.44
CA MET A 1 -5.83 -9.78 4.92
C MET A 1 -4.81 -10.30 3.90
N LEU A 2 -3.71 -9.59 3.71
CA LEU A 2 -2.58 -10.03 2.87
C LEU A 2 -1.76 -11.10 3.59
N HIS A 3 -1.50 -12.22 2.92
CA HIS A 3 -0.69 -13.33 3.43
C HIS A 3 0.76 -13.21 3.00
N PHE A 4 1.00 -13.01 1.72
CA PHE A 4 2.31 -12.69 1.16
C PHE A 4 2.19 -12.05 -0.21
N TYR A 5 3.27 -11.46 -0.66
CA TYR A 5 3.51 -11.16 -2.07
C TYR A 5 4.96 -11.47 -2.43
N ALA A 6 5.18 -11.68 -3.71
CA ALA A 6 6.51 -11.90 -4.25
C ALA A 6 6.68 -11.19 -5.60
N VAL A 7 7.92 -10.85 -5.90
CA VAL A 7 8.30 -10.23 -7.17
C VAL A 7 9.62 -10.83 -7.67
N LYS A 8 9.77 -10.96 -8.99
CA LYS A 8 11.01 -11.39 -9.62
C LYS A 8 11.27 -10.52 -10.85
N ASN A 9 12.54 -10.29 -11.13
CA ASN A 9 13.00 -9.47 -12.26
C ASN A 9 12.38 -8.07 -12.28
N SER A 10 12.37 -7.39 -11.13
CA SER A 10 11.73 -6.08 -11.00
C SER A 10 12.65 -5.07 -10.33
N LEU A 11 12.89 -3.94 -11.01
CA LEU A 11 13.72 -2.85 -10.50
C LEU A 11 15.11 -3.35 -10.09
N SER A 12 15.45 -3.33 -8.80
CA SER A 12 16.71 -3.83 -8.27
C SER A 12 16.70 -5.30 -7.85
N PHE A 13 15.55 -5.96 -7.89
CA PHE A 13 15.41 -7.38 -7.57
C PHE A 13 15.47 -8.22 -8.84
N ARG A 14 16.57 -8.90 -9.05
CA ARG A 14 16.75 -9.87 -10.13
C ARG A 14 16.07 -11.19 -9.80
N GLU A 15 16.44 -11.76 -8.67
CA GLU A 15 15.87 -13.00 -8.18
C GLU A 15 14.55 -12.76 -7.45
N ARG A 16 13.85 -13.86 -7.12
CA ARG A 16 12.56 -13.78 -6.41
C ARG A 16 12.76 -13.24 -5.01
N ALA A 17 12.12 -12.11 -4.73
CA ALA A 17 11.97 -11.55 -3.40
C ALA A 17 10.54 -11.78 -2.91
N GLU A 18 10.38 -12.23 -1.66
CA GLU A 18 9.09 -12.51 -1.05
C GLU A 18 8.97 -11.78 0.29
N VAL A 19 7.83 -11.17 0.52
CA VAL A 19 7.45 -10.62 1.82
C VAL A 19 6.24 -11.37 2.34
N SER A 20 6.43 -12.10 3.43
CA SER A 20 5.39 -12.91 4.06
C SER A 20 4.93 -12.27 5.37
N PHE A 21 3.61 -12.08 5.49
CA PHE A 21 2.96 -11.65 6.72
C PHE A 21 2.60 -12.83 7.63
N ARG A 22 2.75 -14.05 7.15
CA ARG A 22 2.46 -15.27 7.93
C ARG A 22 3.44 -15.42 9.08
N LEU A 23 2.91 -15.63 10.27
CA LEU A 23 3.67 -15.87 11.48
C LEU A 23 3.57 -17.33 11.90
N THR A 24 4.66 -17.86 12.45
CA THR A 24 4.65 -19.17 13.04
C THR A 24 3.96 -19.13 14.41
N GLN A 25 3.49 -20.28 14.91
CA GLN A 25 2.93 -20.41 16.25
C GLN A 25 3.92 -19.98 17.35
N LYS A 26 5.24 -20.10 17.08
CA LYS A 26 6.32 -19.74 18.00
C LYS A 26 6.70 -18.25 17.94
N ALA A 27 6.16 -17.49 16.99
CA ALA A 27 6.42 -16.05 16.93
C ALA A 27 5.89 -15.37 18.19
N SER A 28 6.73 -14.53 18.81
CA SER A 28 6.33 -13.74 19.97
C SER A 28 5.19 -12.82 19.59
N SER A 29 4.08 -12.85 20.33
CA SER A 29 3.04 -11.86 20.18
C SER A 29 3.46 -10.58 20.90
N ARG A 30 3.51 -9.48 20.14
CA ARG A 30 3.73 -8.14 20.67
C ARG A 30 2.54 -7.22 20.37
N GLY A 31 1.39 -7.79 20.01
CA GLY A 31 0.20 -7.05 19.60
C GLY A 31 0.19 -6.63 18.12
N TRP A 32 1.17 -7.07 17.33
CA TRP A 32 1.29 -6.75 15.91
C TRP A 32 0.85 -7.89 15.01
N ASP A 33 -0.11 -8.68 15.45
CA ASP A 33 -0.62 -9.83 14.73
C ASP A 33 -2.09 -10.09 15.02
N GLU A 34 -2.77 -10.62 14.02
CA GLU A 34 -4.18 -11.01 14.06
C GLU A 34 -4.37 -12.38 13.43
N GLU A 35 -5.36 -13.12 13.90
CA GLU A 35 -5.80 -14.33 13.23
C GLU A 35 -6.74 -13.96 12.08
N SER A 36 -6.40 -14.38 10.87
CA SER A 36 -7.25 -14.19 9.70
C SER A 36 -8.46 -15.12 9.73
N ILE A 37 -9.48 -14.80 8.91
CA ILE A 37 -10.68 -15.64 8.80
C ILE A 37 -10.37 -17.06 8.28
N THR A 38 -9.25 -17.24 7.60
CA THR A 38 -8.75 -18.55 7.13
C THR A 38 -7.91 -19.30 8.17
N GLY A 39 -7.82 -18.79 9.41
CA GLY A 39 -7.11 -19.42 10.53
C GLY A 39 -5.60 -19.25 10.47
N HIS A 40 -5.08 -18.33 9.67
CA HIS A 40 -3.65 -18.01 9.64
C HIS A 40 -3.36 -16.82 10.57
N ARG A 41 -2.31 -16.95 11.35
CA ARG A 41 -1.79 -15.84 12.15
C ARG A 41 -0.94 -14.93 11.25
N LEU A 42 -1.36 -13.67 11.09
CA LEU A 42 -0.76 -12.71 10.17
C LEU A 42 -0.28 -11.46 10.91
N ALA A 43 0.87 -10.92 10.51
CA ALA A 43 1.34 -9.64 10.99
C ALA A 43 0.40 -8.51 10.55
N THR A 44 0.08 -7.59 11.45
CA THR A 44 -0.65 -6.34 11.13
C THR A 44 0.30 -5.21 10.76
N ALA A 45 1.58 -5.29 11.13
CA ALA A 45 2.61 -4.34 10.75
C ALA A 45 3.87 -5.06 10.26
N MET A 46 4.49 -4.54 9.20
CA MET A 46 5.74 -5.02 8.62
C MET A 46 6.65 -3.84 8.27
N ALA A 47 7.81 -3.77 8.91
CA ALA A 47 8.83 -2.77 8.57
C ALA A 47 9.83 -3.33 7.56
N VAL A 48 10.21 -2.51 6.57
CA VAL A 48 11.28 -2.79 5.62
C VAL A 48 12.45 -1.86 5.92
N VAL A 49 13.56 -2.44 6.36
CA VAL A 49 14.75 -1.73 6.86
C VAL A 49 15.97 -2.09 6.02
N GLY A 50 16.89 -1.14 5.87
CA GLY A 50 18.14 -1.32 5.13
C GLY A 50 18.75 0.01 4.74
N PRO A 51 19.98 0.02 4.19
CA PRO A 51 20.68 1.25 3.83
C PRO A 51 19.98 2.02 2.70
N ASN A 52 20.39 3.26 2.49
CA ASN A 52 19.94 4.06 1.37
C ASN A 52 20.33 3.38 0.05
N GLY A 53 19.41 3.36 -0.90
CA GLY A 53 19.64 2.71 -2.19
C GLY A 53 19.60 1.17 -2.17
N ALA A 54 19.34 0.51 -1.02
CA ALA A 54 19.27 -0.95 -0.93
C ALA A 54 18.12 -1.58 -1.72
N GLY A 55 17.05 -0.82 -2.01
CA GLY A 55 15.88 -1.33 -2.73
C GLY A 55 14.63 -1.44 -1.87
N LYS A 56 14.57 -0.79 -0.69
CA LYS A 56 13.39 -0.79 0.19
C LYS A 56 12.10 -0.41 -0.55
N THR A 57 12.11 0.74 -1.22
CA THR A 57 10.98 1.19 -2.06
C THR A 57 10.68 0.21 -3.18
N SER A 58 11.71 -0.38 -3.81
CA SER A 58 11.55 -1.39 -4.87
C SER A 58 10.86 -2.65 -4.37
N LEU A 59 11.03 -3.00 -3.09
CA LEU A 59 10.37 -4.17 -2.49
C LEU A 59 8.87 -3.94 -2.27
N ILE A 60 8.44 -2.76 -1.82
CA ILE A 60 7.02 -2.49 -1.52
C ILE A 60 6.22 -1.96 -2.72
N LYS A 61 6.88 -1.37 -3.70
CA LYS A 61 6.26 -0.80 -4.93
C LYS A 61 5.41 -1.79 -5.73
N PRO A 62 5.72 -3.11 -5.79
CA PRO A 62 4.87 -4.10 -6.44
C PRO A 62 3.42 -4.08 -5.96
N LEU A 63 3.15 -3.81 -4.68
CA LEU A 63 1.78 -3.73 -4.16
C LEU A 63 1.01 -2.54 -4.74
N ALA A 64 1.66 -1.38 -4.87
CA ALA A 64 1.06 -0.20 -5.51
C ALA A 64 0.81 -0.45 -7.02
N PHE A 65 1.76 -1.08 -7.72
CA PHE A 65 1.61 -1.46 -9.11
C PHE A 65 0.46 -2.44 -9.30
N LEU A 66 0.41 -3.54 -8.55
CA LEU A 66 -0.63 -4.55 -8.67
C LEU A 66 -2.02 -3.97 -8.39
N ASN A 67 -2.15 -3.15 -7.35
CA ASN A 67 -3.40 -2.45 -7.07
C ASN A 67 -3.85 -1.60 -8.27
N TRP A 68 -2.96 -0.77 -8.81
CA TRP A 68 -3.28 0.04 -9.99
C TRP A 68 -3.61 -0.84 -11.20
N PHE A 69 -2.85 -1.91 -11.45
CA PHE A 69 -3.00 -2.77 -12.62
C PHE A 69 -4.36 -3.50 -12.63
N ILE A 70 -4.75 -4.09 -11.49
CA ILE A 70 -6.02 -4.83 -11.39
C ILE A 70 -7.25 -3.92 -11.28
N THR A 71 -7.07 -2.65 -10.85
CA THR A 71 -8.21 -1.73 -10.68
C THR A 71 -8.39 -0.74 -11.83
N HIS A 72 -7.29 -0.22 -12.39
CA HIS A 72 -7.32 0.96 -13.25
C HIS A 72 -6.68 0.79 -14.63
N SER A 73 -5.94 -0.29 -14.90
CA SER A 73 -5.16 -0.41 -16.14
C SER A 73 -6.02 -0.29 -17.40
N PHE A 74 -7.28 -0.74 -17.38
CA PHE A 74 -8.17 -0.62 -18.53
C PHE A 74 -8.56 0.83 -18.82
N LEU A 75 -8.88 1.62 -17.79
CA LEU A 75 -9.34 3.02 -17.98
C LEU A 75 -8.20 4.02 -18.13
N GLN A 76 -7.10 3.81 -17.42
CA GLN A 76 -6.02 4.80 -17.33
C GLN A 76 -4.89 4.59 -18.34
N SER A 77 -4.75 3.40 -18.93
CA SER A 77 -3.75 3.16 -19.96
C SER A 77 -4.33 3.44 -21.35
N GLN A 78 -3.55 4.13 -22.19
CA GLN A 78 -3.83 4.17 -23.61
C GLN A 78 -3.57 2.80 -24.25
N PRO A 79 -4.25 2.42 -25.34
CA PRO A 79 -4.09 1.10 -25.96
C PRO A 79 -2.65 0.73 -26.37
N THR A 80 -1.84 1.72 -26.72
CA THR A 80 -0.44 1.53 -27.17
C THR A 80 0.59 1.87 -26.09
N ALA A 81 0.15 2.31 -24.90
CA ALA A 81 1.07 2.65 -23.83
C ALA A 81 1.72 1.38 -23.23
N PRO A 82 3.00 1.43 -22.89
CA PRO A 82 3.65 0.32 -22.20
C PRO A 82 3.07 0.11 -20.80
N ILE A 83 3.10 -1.14 -20.33
CA ILE A 83 2.83 -1.45 -18.92
C ILE A 83 3.98 -0.80 -18.09
N PRO A 84 3.68 -0.02 -17.04
CA PRO A 84 4.67 0.76 -16.30
C PRO A 84 5.47 -0.12 -15.31
N ILE A 85 6.05 -1.21 -15.80
CA ILE A 85 6.98 -2.08 -15.09
C ILE A 85 8.38 -1.90 -15.63
N LYS A 86 9.38 -2.19 -14.79
CA LYS A 86 10.79 -2.10 -15.16
C LYS A 86 11.47 -3.41 -14.79
N PRO A 87 11.83 -4.27 -15.78
CA PRO A 87 12.68 -5.41 -15.55
C PRO A 87 14.02 -4.99 -14.93
N HIS A 88 14.69 -5.91 -14.26
CA HIS A 88 16.05 -5.71 -13.81
C HIS A 88 16.97 -5.48 -15.03
N PHE A 89 17.92 -4.55 -14.91
CA PHE A 89 18.75 -4.12 -16.03
C PHE A 89 19.58 -5.26 -16.65
N SER A 90 19.90 -6.31 -15.89
CA SER A 90 20.62 -7.48 -16.38
C SER A 90 19.72 -8.53 -17.07
N MET A 91 18.39 -8.38 -16.94
CA MET A 91 17.39 -9.28 -17.54
C MET A 91 16.29 -8.48 -18.26
N PRO A 92 16.65 -7.55 -19.18
CA PRO A 92 15.70 -6.58 -19.76
C PRO A 92 14.63 -7.22 -20.65
N ASN A 93 14.90 -8.39 -21.19
CA ASN A 93 14.00 -9.12 -22.10
C ASN A 93 13.17 -10.20 -21.40
N GLU A 94 13.46 -10.45 -20.12
CA GLU A 94 12.72 -11.42 -19.34
C GLU A 94 11.50 -10.75 -18.68
N PRO A 95 10.40 -11.49 -18.46
CA PRO A 95 9.22 -10.92 -17.83
C PRO A 95 9.47 -10.55 -16.37
N VAL A 96 8.78 -9.51 -15.92
CA VAL A 96 8.59 -9.25 -14.50
C VAL A 96 7.49 -10.18 -14.01
N GLU A 97 7.74 -10.87 -12.89
CA GLU A 97 6.79 -11.80 -12.30
C GLU A 97 6.29 -11.25 -10.97
N PHE A 98 4.98 -11.34 -10.74
CA PHE A 98 4.33 -10.96 -9.50
C PHE A 98 3.43 -12.11 -9.01
N GLU A 99 3.40 -12.29 -7.70
CA GLU A 99 2.46 -13.18 -7.03
C GLU A 99 1.96 -12.51 -5.76
N ILE A 100 0.66 -12.60 -5.48
CA ILE A 100 0.07 -12.07 -4.25
C ILE A 100 -1.00 -13.03 -3.74
N GLU A 101 -1.08 -13.20 -2.43
CA GLU A 101 -2.09 -14.04 -1.79
C GLU A 101 -2.74 -13.29 -0.63
N ALA A 102 -4.06 -13.22 -0.63
CA ALA A 102 -4.85 -12.55 0.39
C ALA A 102 -6.17 -13.29 0.62
N ASP A 103 -6.68 -13.27 1.84
CA ASP A 103 -8.04 -13.74 2.12
C ASP A 103 -9.04 -12.58 2.16
N ASP A 104 -10.29 -12.92 1.86
CA ASP A 104 -11.43 -12.01 1.93
C ASP A 104 -12.27 -12.23 3.19
N SER A 105 -13.32 -11.42 3.34
CA SER A 105 -14.27 -11.51 4.46
C SER A 105 -15.16 -12.78 4.42
N ASN A 106 -15.17 -13.51 3.31
CA ASN A 106 -15.95 -14.74 3.13
C ASN A 106 -15.13 -16.01 3.44
N GLY A 107 -13.87 -15.85 3.86
CA GLY A 107 -12.97 -16.97 4.14
C GLY A 107 -12.43 -17.65 2.89
N ILE A 108 -12.36 -16.94 1.78
CA ILE A 108 -11.75 -17.42 0.55
C ILE A 108 -10.34 -16.84 0.47
N LEU A 109 -9.36 -17.72 0.26
CA LEU A 109 -7.99 -17.35 -0.01
C LEU A 109 -7.81 -17.20 -1.52
N TRP A 110 -7.47 -16.00 -1.95
CA TRP A 110 -7.24 -15.65 -3.34
C TRP A 110 -5.74 -15.58 -3.63
N ARG A 111 -5.34 -16.06 -4.81
CA ARG A 111 -3.98 -15.93 -5.32
C ARG A 111 -4.05 -15.33 -6.72
N TYR A 112 -3.33 -14.25 -6.93
CA TYR A 112 -3.15 -13.62 -8.23
C TYR A 112 -1.71 -13.78 -8.69
N VAL A 113 -1.52 -14.15 -9.94
CA VAL A 113 -0.22 -14.32 -10.58
C VAL A 113 -0.19 -13.51 -11.86
N LEU A 114 0.87 -12.75 -12.06
CA LEU A 114 1.09 -11.95 -13.25
C LEU A 114 2.53 -12.12 -13.75
N LYS A 115 2.69 -12.41 -15.05
CA LYS A 115 3.96 -12.29 -15.76
C LYS A 115 3.74 -11.33 -16.93
N ALA A 116 4.54 -10.29 -16.99
CA ALA A 116 4.39 -9.26 -18.01
C ALA A 116 5.74 -8.69 -18.43
N THR A 117 5.80 -8.24 -19.67
CA THR A 117 6.83 -7.33 -20.17
C THR A 117 6.26 -5.91 -20.27
N PRO A 118 7.05 -4.88 -20.52
CA PRO A 118 6.50 -3.55 -20.80
C PRO A 118 5.49 -3.54 -21.96
N GLU A 119 5.64 -4.46 -22.93
CA GLU A 119 4.80 -4.52 -24.12
C GLU A 119 3.45 -5.21 -23.86
N ARG A 120 3.47 -6.29 -23.04
CA ARG A 120 2.26 -7.11 -22.85
C ARG A 120 2.26 -7.98 -21.61
N VAL A 121 1.06 -8.38 -21.23
CA VAL A 121 0.83 -9.50 -20.31
C VAL A 121 1.18 -10.80 -21.01
N LEU A 122 2.02 -11.63 -20.41
CA LEU A 122 2.34 -12.97 -20.89
C LEU A 122 1.49 -14.03 -20.18
N HIS A 123 1.29 -13.85 -18.88
CA HIS A 123 0.44 -14.74 -18.07
C HIS A 123 -0.28 -13.91 -17.02
N GLU A 124 -1.59 -14.13 -16.87
CA GLU A 124 -2.40 -13.53 -15.82
C GLU A 124 -3.40 -14.59 -15.33
N ALA A 125 -3.38 -14.86 -14.03
CA ALA A 125 -4.24 -15.88 -13.46
C ALA A 125 -4.75 -15.50 -12.07
N VAL A 126 -5.98 -15.90 -11.78
CA VAL A 126 -6.58 -15.84 -10.44
C VAL A 126 -6.94 -17.27 -10.03
N TYR A 127 -6.56 -17.59 -8.81
CA TYR A 127 -6.92 -18.84 -8.15
C TYR A 127 -7.66 -18.54 -6.85
N LYS A 128 -8.56 -19.43 -6.46
CA LYS A 128 -9.25 -19.37 -5.17
C LYS A 128 -9.15 -20.69 -4.42
N LYS A 129 -9.17 -20.60 -3.10
CA LYS A 129 -9.17 -21.75 -2.19
C LYS A 129 -10.10 -21.45 -1.02
N ALA A 130 -11.09 -22.32 -0.80
CA ALA A 130 -11.98 -22.20 0.36
C ALA A 130 -11.24 -22.50 1.66
N SER A 131 -11.66 -21.88 2.78
CA SER A 131 -11.11 -22.14 4.13
C SER A 131 -11.60 -23.46 4.69
N LYS A 132 -11.48 -24.55 3.92
CA LYS A 132 -11.86 -25.90 4.32
C LYS A 132 -10.61 -26.77 4.37
N LYS A 133 -10.47 -27.59 5.42
CA LYS A 133 -9.35 -28.53 5.55
C LYS A 133 -9.23 -29.42 4.30
N GLY A 134 -8.05 -29.46 3.70
CA GLY A 134 -7.77 -30.25 2.49
C GLY A 134 -8.18 -29.56 1.17
N ALA A 135 -8.78 -28.37 1.19
CA ALA A 135 -9.07 -27.64 -0.02
C ALA A 135 -7.79 -27.28 -0.79
N LYS A 136 -7.85 -27.39 -2.11
CA LYS A 136 -6.77 -27.01 -3.03
C LYS A 136 -7.15 -25.75 -3.78
N PHE A 137 -6.17 -25.03 -4.31
CA PHE A 137 -6.41 -23.93 -5.22
C PHE A 137 -7.06 -24.46 -6.52
N SER A 138 -8.13 -23.79 -6.96
CA SER A 138 -8.72 -23.94 -8.28
C SER A 138 -8.57 -22.62 -9.02
N TYR A 139 -8.37 -22.66 -10.34
CA TYR A 139 -8.33 -21.43 -11.12
C TYR A 139 -9.74 -20.82 -11.23
N VAL A 140 -9.78 -19.51 -11.31
CA VAL A 140 -10.98 -18.72 -11.62
C VAL A 140 -10.89 -18.24 -13.07
N PHE A 141 -9.71 -17.76 -13.45
CA PHE A 141 -9.33 -17.63 -14.85
C PHE A 141 -7.81 -17.79 -15.00
N VAL A 142 -7.40 -18.15 -16.21
CA VAL A 142 -6.03 -18.16 -16.68
C VAL A 142 -6.02 -17.57 -18.06
N ARG A 143 -5.15 -16.57 -18.29
CA ARG A 143 -4.91 -15.91 -19.57
C ARG A 143 -3.43 -16.05 -19.91
N ASP A 144 -3.14 -16.73 -21.02
CA ASP A 144 -1.78 -16.97 -21.50
C ASP A 144 -1.61 -16.39 -22.90
N TRP A 145 -0.48 -15.73 -23.15
CA TRP A 145 -0.09 -15.32 -24.47
C TRP A 145 0.57 -16.48 -25.22
N ASP A 146 0.06 -16.83 -26.40
CA ASP A 146 0.65 -17.81 -27.29
C ASP A 146 1.47 -17.08 -28.35
N ASN A 147 2.81 -17.27 -28.31
CA ASN A 147 3.71 -16.63 -29.26
C ASN A 147 3.59 -17.22 -30.69
N ALA A 148 3.16 -18.48 -30.83
CA ALA A 148 3.03 -19.13 -32.13
C ALA A 148 1.78 -18.68 -32.88
N GLU A 149 0.69 -18.52 -32.16
CA GLU A 149 -0.61 -18.10 -32.69
C GLU A 149 -0.85 -16.59 -32.59
N GLU A 150 0.07 -15.85 -31.96
CA GLU A 150 -0.02 -14.40 -31.68
C GLU A 150 -1.36 -13.97 -31.07
N GLN A 151 -1.90 -14.78 -30.17
CA GLN A 151 -3.19 -14.55 -29.52
C GLN A 151 -3.21 -15.00 -28.05
N TYR A 152 -4.22 -14.54 -27.30
CA TYR A 152 -4.44 -15.00 -25.94
C TYR A 152 -5.30 -16.25 -25.89
N SER A 153 -4.83 -17.28 -25.19
CA SER A 153 -5.64 -18.38 -24.68
C SER A 153 -6.23 -17.97 -23.32
N ILE A 154 -7.56 -18.05 -23.18
CA ILE A 154 -8.24 -17.64 -21.94
C ILE A 154 -9.16 -18.77 -21.49
N LYS A 155 -8.92 -19.26 -20.27
CA LYS A 155 -9.76 -20.26 -19.59
C LYS A 155 -10.42 -19.58 -18.39
N GLN A 156 -11.69 -19.88 -18.16
CA GLN A 156 -12.46 -19.36 -17.03
C GLN A 156 -13.22 -20.49 -16.35
N ASP A 157 -13.24 -20.44 -15.00
CA ASP A 157 -14.10 -21.31 -14.17
C ASP A 157 -14.80 -20.42 -13.13
N GLY A 158 -16.00 -19.97 -13.51
CA GLY A 158 -16.82 -19.08 -12.67
C GLY A 158 -16.35 -17.62 -12.58
N PHE A 159 -15.49 -17.16 -13.51
CA PHE A 159 -15.11 -15.73 -13.54
C PHE A 159 -16.24 -14.85 -14.04
N GLY A 160 -16.92 -15.27 -15.11
CA GLY A 160 -18.15 -14.66 -15.60
C GLY A 160 -17.98 -13.58 -16.68
N LEU A 161 -16.78 -13.35 -17.23
CA LEU A 161 -16.61 -12.45 -18.36
C LEU A 161 -17.01 -13.19 -19.64
N ASN A 162 -17.82 -12.52 -20.52
CA ASN A 162 -18.19 -13.08 -21.82
C ASN A 162 -16.92 -13.48 -22.61
N PRO A 163 -16.81 -14.70 -23.15
CA PRO A 163 -15.61 -15.16 -23.86
C PRO A 163 -15.24 -14.32 -25.09
N VAL A 164 -16.20 -13.69 -25.77
CA VAL A 164 -15.95 -12.79 -26.89
C VAL A 164 -15.29 -11.51 -26.40
N GLU A 165 -15.77 -10.94 -25.31
CA GLU A 165 -15.18 -9.74 -24.71
C GLU A 165 -13.82 -10.04 -24.07
N ALA A 166 -13.64 -11.18 -23.45
CA ALA A 166 -12.37 -11.60 -22.89
C ALA A 166 -11.23 -11.60 -23.93
N ARG A 167 -11.50 -12.06 -25.15
CA ARG A 167 -10.51 -12.07 -26.27
C ARG A 167 -10.13 -10.69 -26.77
N LYS A 168 -10.97 -9.68 -26.54
CA LYS A 168 -10.72 -8.28 -26.95
C LYS A 168 -9.89 -7.50 -25.92
N VAL A 169 -9.61 -8.09 -24.75
CA VAL A 169 -8.85 -7.40 -23.71
C VAL A 169 -7.46 -7.06 -24.20
N ARG A 170 -7.12 -5.80 -24.10
CA ARG A 170 -5.83 -5.28 -24.58
C ARG A 170 -4.65 -5.97 -23.88
N GLN A 171 -3.54 -6.08 -24.61
CA GLN A 171 -2.33 -6.73 -24.13
C GLN A 171 -1.70 -6.02 -22.89
N ASN A 172 -2.00 -4.73 -22.69
CA ASN A 172 -1.46 -3.90 -21.62
C ASN A 172 -2.47 -3.63 -20.48
N ALA A 173 -3.59 -4.32 -20.46
CA ALA A 173 -4.62 -4.19 -19.43
C ALA A 173 -4.89 -5.53 -18.73
N SER A 174 -5.22 -5.48 -17.45
CA SER A 174 -5.67 -6.63 -16.68
C SER A 174 -7.05 -7.12 -17.13
N LEU A 175 -7.22 -8.43 -17.15
CA LEU A 175 -8.53 -9.06 -17.37
C LEU A 175 -9.52 -8.66 -16.26
N ILE A 176 -9.03 -8.51 -15.01
CA ILE A 176 -9.84 -8.08 -13.86
C ILE A 176 -10.32 -6.64 -14.07
N SER A 177 -9.39 -5.70 -14.36
CA SER A 177 -9.73 -4.30 -14.58
C SER A 177 -10.77 -4.12 -15.70
N THR A 178 -10.62 -4.90 -16.77
CA THR A 178 -11.56 -4.90 -17.90
C THR A 178 -12.91 -5.47 -17.50
N ALA A 179 -12.93 -6.65 -16.87
CA ALA A 179 -14.17 -7.34 -16.48
C ALA A 179 -15.00 -6.53 -15.48
N ALA A 180 -14.35 -5.76 -14.61
CA ALA A 180 -15.04 -4.87 -13.68
C ALA A 180 -15.87 -3.79 -14.41
N GLN A 181 -15.44 -3.31 -15.59
CA GLN A 181 -16.20 -2.35 -16.40
C GLN A 181 -17.45 -2.98 -17.04
N TYR A 182 -17.45 -4.30 -17.20
CA TYR A 182 -18.63 -5.06 -17.65
C TYR A 182 -19.52 -5.55 -16.51
N GLY A 183 -19.25 -5.12 -15.27
CA GLY A 183 -20.06 -5.48 -14.10
C GLY A 183 -19.89 -6.94 -13.65
N VAL A 184 -18.79 -7.60 -14.01
CA VAL A 184 -18.52 -8.99 -13.59
C VAL A 184 -18.30 -9.01 -12.07
N GLU A 185 -19.17 -9.72 -11.34
CA GLU A 185 -19.22 -9.74 -9.88
C GLU A 185 -17.88 -10.13 -9.24
N THR A 186 -17.26 -11.21 -9.73
CA THR A 186 -15.95 -11.64 -9.24
C THR A 186 -14.87 -10.57 -9.45
N ALA A 187 -14.90 -9.87 -10.59
CA ALA A 187 -13.96 -8.78 -10.85
C ALA A 187 -14.23 -7.58 -9.93
N LEU A 188 -15.49 -7.18 -9.74
CA LEU A 188 -15.88 -6.13 -8.80
C LEU A 188 -15.43 -6.46 -7.38
N HIS A 189 -15.54 -7.70 -6.94
CA HIS A 189 -15.04 -8.16 -5.66
C HIS A 189 -13.50 -7.99 -5.57
N LEU A 190 -12.75 -8.43 -6.55
CA LEU A 190 -11.29 -8.34 -6.56
C LEU A 190 -10.78 -6.89 -6.56
N VAL A 191 -11.41 -5.99 -7.34
CA VAL A 191 -11.03 -4.56 -7.37
C VAL A 191 -11.47 -3.80 -6.11
N SER A 192 -12.33 -4.38 -5.27
CA SER A 192 -12.72 -3.80 -3.99
C SER A 192 -11.65 -3.92 -2.91
N ALA A 193 -10.59 -4.71 -3.15
CA ALA A 193 -9.46 -4.83 -2.23
C ALA A 193 -8.80 -3.47 -2.01
N ARG A 194 -8.64 -3.09 -0.74
CA ARG A 194 -8.18 -1.75 -0.39
C ARG A 194 -6.68 -1.70 -0.17
N VAL A 195 -6.01 -0.94 -1.03
CA VAL A 195 -4.60 -0.56 -0.85
C VAL A 195 -4.53 0.95 -0.77
N SER A 196 -4.06 1.47 0.37
CA SER A 196 -3.83 2.89 0.58
C SER A 196 -2.32 3.14 0.56
N THR A 197 -1.83 4.03 -0.30
CA THR A 197 -0.39 4.16 -0.50
C THR A 197 0.03 5.57 -0.89
N ASN A 198 1.22 5.98 -0.41
CA ASN A 198 1.90 7.19 -0.86
C ASN A 198 2.79 6.93 -2.10
N LEU A 199 2.76 5.72 -2.65
CA LEU A 199 3.46 5.33 -3.87
C LEU A 199 2.49 5.26 -5.05
N LEU A 200 2.90 5.82 -6.18
CA LEU A 200 2.33 5.47 -7.47
C LEU A 200 3.14 4.36 -8.12
N HIS A 201 2.56 3.75 -9.15
CA HIS A 201 3.29 2.85 -10.04
C HIS A 201 4.53 3.51 -10.69
N ILE A 202 4.55 4.86 -10.80
CA ILE A 202 5.67 5.65 -11.33
C ILE A 202 6.63 6.18 -10.25
N GLY A 203 6.27 6.12 -8.96
CA GLY A 203 7.09 6.63 -7.86
C GLY A 203 6.26 7.25 -6.75
N ARG A 204 6.91 7.99 -5.87
CA ARG A 204 6.26 8.64 -4.72
C ARG A 204 5.48 9.88 -5.15
N LEU A 205 4.24 9.99 -4.66
CA LEU A 205 3.43 11.19 -4.83
C LEU A 205 3.70 12.18 -3.69
N TYR A 206 4.24 13.32 -4.07
CA TYR A 206 4.14 14.54 -3.28
C TYR A 206 3.52 15.61 -4.17
N THR A 207 2.23 15.90 -3.98
CA THR A 207 1.59 16.97 -4.74
C THR A 207 0.42 17.55 -3.94
N ASP A 208 0.07 18.78 -4.26
CA ASP A 208 -1.15 19.44 -3.81
C ASP A 208 -2.39 18.57 -4.02
N THR A 209 -2.36 17.67 -5.01
CA THR A 209 -3.44 16.70 -5.31
C THR A 209 -3.69 15.73 -4.16
N VAL A 210 -2.61 15.19 -3.54
CA VAL A 210 -2.74 14.27 -2.39
C VAL A 210 -3.33 14.99 -1.18
N PHE A 211 -2.86 16.21 -0.95
CA PHE A 211 -3.35 17.05 0.13
C PHE A 211 -4.83 17.41 -0.07
N ALA A 212 -5.23 17.78 -1.29
CA ALA A 212 -6.61 18.02 -1.64
C ALA A 212 -7.50 16.78 -1.47
N ALA A 213 -7.00 15.59 -1.85
CA ALA A 213 -7.71 14.33 -1.68
C ALA A 213 -7.92 13.99 -0.18
N ALA A 214 -6.88 14.16 0.65
CA ALA A 214 -6.98 13.99 2.10
C ALA A 214 -7.99 14.97 2.71
N THR A 215 -7.97 16.23 2.28
CA THR A 215 -8.91 17.26 2.72
C THR A 215 -10.35 16.88 2.37
N ALA A 216 -10.60 16.47 1.11
CA ALA A 216 -11.92 16.06 0.66
C ALA A 216 -12.44 14.83 1.43
N PHE A 217 -11.56 13.87 1.70
CA PHE A 217 -11.88 12.69 2.48
C PHE A 217 -12.34 13.05 3.90
N PHE A 218 -11.58 13.86 4.62
CA PHE A 218 -11.95 14.26 5.98
C PHE A 218 -13.14 15.23 6.01
N HIS A 219 -13.33 16.05 4.96
CA HIS A 219 -14.53 16.87 4.84
C HIS A 219 -15.80 16.03 4.72
N GLY A 220 -15.73 14.94 3.95
CA GLY A 220 -16.86 14.02 3.72
C GLY A 220 -17.08 12.98 4.83
N ASN A 221 -16.16 12.85 5.83
CA ASN A 221 -16.19 11.81 6.86
C ASN A 221 -15.98 12.40 8.25
N GLU A 222 -17.07 12.81 8.89
CA GLU A 222 -17.02 13.48 10.21
C GLU A 222 -16.31 12.64 11.27
N LEU A 223 -16.67 11.35 11.41
CA LEU A 223 -16.07 10.45 12.39
C LEU A 223 -14.57 10.28 12.22
N LEU A 224 -14.10 10.17 10.95
CA LEU A 224 -12.67 10.03 10.66
C LEU A 224 -11.92 11.36 10.80
N ARG A 225 -12.60 12.49 10.56
CA ARG A 225 -12.09 13.82 10.86
C ARG A 225 -11.85 14.00 12.35
N GLU A 226 -12.81 13.64 13.21
CA GLU A 226 -12.67 13.70 14.67
C GLU A 226 -11.53 12.83 15.18
N LYS A 227 -11.37 11.61 14.63
CA LYS A 227 -10.24 10.74 14.93
C LYS A 227 -8.91 11.36 14.53
N MET A 228 -8.81 11.89 13.34
CA MET A 228 -7.62 12.59 12.83
C MET A 228 -7.27 13.77 13.72
N GLU A 229 -8.24 14.62 14.07
CA GLU A 229 -8.07 15.78 14.93
C GLU A 229 -7.58 15.36 16.33
N GLY A 230 -8.17 14.31 16.92
CA GLY A 230 -7.75 13.76 18.19
C GLY A 230 -6.30 13.27 18.18
N LEU A 231 -5.86 12.60 17.11
CA LEU A 231 -4.51 12.12 16.96
C LEU A 231 -3.51 13.28 16.78
N LEU A 232 -3.81 14.25 15.92
CA LEU A 232 -2.92 15.41 15.71
C LEU A 232 -2.73 16.23 16.99
N ARG A 233 -3.79 16.38 17.81
CA ARG A 233 -3.68 17.03 19.14
C ARG A 233 -2.81 16.23 20.11
N ALA A 234 -2.97 14.90 20.12
CA ALA A 234 -2.22 14.03 21.03
C ALA A 234 -0.73 13.95 20.68
N TRP A 235 -0.34 14.28 19.46
CA TRP A 235 1.05 14.19 18.99
C TRP A 235 1.89 15.45 19.22
N ASP A 236 1.40 16.40 20.00
CA ASP A 236 2.11 17.63 20.38
C ASP A 236 2.67 18.42 19.18
N LEU A 237 1.88 18.51 18.13
CA LEU A 237 2.22 19.30 16.93
C LEU A 237 1.91 20.81 17.11
N GLY A 238 1.62 21.25 18.32
CA GLY A 238 1.22 22.63 18.61
C GLY A 238 -0.23 22.95 18.20
N LEU A 239 -0.99 21.95 17.73
CA LEU A 239 -2.38 22.11 17.32
C LEU A 239 -3.32 21.85 18.49
N SER A 240 -4.27 22.73 18.71
CA SER A 240 -5.42 22.52 19.61
C SER A 240 -6.64 21.94 18.89
N GLY A 241 -6.64 21.93 17.55
CA GLY A 241 -7.69 21.37 16.72
C GLY A 241 -7.44 21.53 15.23
N VAL A 242 -8.34 20.99 14.41
CA VAL A 242 -8.37 21.17 12.97
C VAL A 242 -9.77 21.55 12.51
N ALA A 243 -9.90 22.59 11.70
CA ALA A 243 -11.15 22.95 11.06
C ALA A 243 -11.04 22.73 9.55
N ILE A 244 -12.05 22.13 8.93
CA ILE A 244 -12.14 21.99 7.48
C ILE A 244 -13.34 22.79 6.99
N ARG A 245 -13.12 23.79 6.13
CA ARG A 245 -14.15 24.71 5.68
C ARG A 245 -14.19 24.81 4.17
N LYS A 246 -15.40 24.95 3.65
CA LYS A 246 -15.63 25.34 2.25
C LYS A 246 -15.54 26.85 2.18
N ILE A 247 -14.60 27.38 1.41
CA ILE A 247 -14.40 28.80 1.16
C ILE A 247 -14.85 29.09 -0.26
N GLU A 248 -15.74 30.07 -0.40
CA GLU A 248 -16.19 30.58 -1.69
C GLU A 248 -15.34 31.78 -2.10
N PHE A 249 -14.82 31.76 -3.30
CA PHE A 249 -14.05 32.86 -3.84
C PHE A 249 -14.99 33.79 -4.62
N PRO A 250 -14.91 35.11 -4.42
CA PRO A 250 -15.74 36.03 -5.18
C PRO A 250 -15.46 35.87 -6.68
N LEU A 251 -16.53 35.84 -7.47
CA LEU A 251 -16.41 35.91 -8.93
C LEU A 251 -15.75 37.25 -9.28
N ASN A 252 -14.80 37.20 -10.23
CA ASN A 252 -14.20 38.44 -10.73
C ASN A 252 -15.33 39.36 -11.33
N PRO A 253 -15.56 40.55 -10.79
CA PRO A 253 -16.63 41.42 -11.25
C PRO A 253 -16.50 41.83 -12.72
N GLU A 254 -15.28 41.76 -13.29
CA GLU A 254 -15.00 42.10 -14.69
C GLU A 254 -15.36 40.96 -15.65
N LEU A 255 -15.43 39.72 -15.18
CA LEU A 255 -15.87 38.57 -15.94
C LEU A 255 -17.39 38.42 -15.66
N LYS A 256 -18.26 38.84 -16.56
CA LYS A 256 -19.70 38.59 -16.46
C LYS A 256 -19.95 37.08 -16.57
N PRO A 257 -20.04 36.33 -15.45
CA PRO A 257 -20.34 34.89 -15.52
C PRO A 257 -21.77 34.70 -16.03
N PRO A 258 -22.09 33.61 -16.71
CA PRO A 258 -23.46 33.26 -17.08
C PRO A 258 -24.38 33.29 -15.86
N GLU A 259 -25.63 33.72 -16.04
CA GLU A 259 -26.64 33.68 -14.98
C GLU A 259 -26.74 32.26 -14.39
N GLY A 260 -26.65 32.14 -13.06
CA GLY A 260 -26.69 30.88 -12.36
C GLY A 260 -25.30 30.23 -12.09
N THR A 261 -24.20 30.90 -12.46
CA THR A 261 -22.86 30.41 -12.11
C THR A 261 -22.60 30.58 -10.61
N SER A 262 -22.44 29.45 -9.91
CA SER A 262 -22.03 29.48 -8.50
C SER A 262 -20.58 29.94 -8.37
N PRO A 263 -20.22 30.68 -7.30
CA PRO A 263 -18.85 31.07 -7.02
C PRO A 263 -17.92 29.80 -6.95
N PRO A 264 -16.70 29.88 -7.49
CA PRO A 264 -15.73 28.81 -7.30
C PRO A 264 -15.47 28.64 -5.80
N SER A 265 -15.49 27.41 -5.35
CA SER A 265 -15.30 27.10 -3.94
C SER A 265 -14.23 26.03 -3.77
N GLN A 266 -13.45 26.14 -2.69
CA GLN A 266 -12.44 25.17 -2.32
C GLN A 266 -12.62 24.78 -0.87
N VAL A 267 -12.42 23.49 -0.56
CA VAL A 267 -12.37 23.00 0.82
C VAL A 267 -10.94 23.13 1.32
N ILE A 268 -10.76 23.87 2.41
CA ILE A 268 -9.44 24.20 2.97
C ILE A 268 -9.41 23.71 4.44
N PRO A 269 -8.37 22.96 4.85
CA PRO A 269 -8.14 22.62 6.25
C PRO A 269 -7.32 23.72 6.92
N PHE A 270 -7.63 24.00 8.18
CA PHE A 270 -6.95 24.96 9.05
C PHE A 270 -6.48 24.27 10.33
N GLY A 271 -5.22 24.50 10.71
CA GLY A 271 -4.72 24.23 12.05
C GLY A 271 -5.26 25.29 13.03
N ILE A 272 -5.73 24.86 14.19
CA ILE A 272 -6.17 25.74 15.26
C ILE A 272 -5.12 25.75 16.35
N HIS A 273 -4.62 26.92 16.69
CA HIS A 273 -3.66 27.16 17.76
C HIS A 273 -4.33 27.93 18.90
N THR A 274 -4.06 27.53 20.14
CA THR A 274 -4.54 28.25 21.31
C THR A 274 -3.35 28.86 22.03
N ALA A 275 -3.31 30.17 22.10
CA ALA A 275 -2.27 30.90 22.80
C ALA A 275 -2.44 30.81 24.34
N LYS A 276 -1.42 31.21 25.10
CA LYS A 276 -1.43 31.15 26.58
C LYS A 276 -2.56 31.99 27.23
N ASP A 277 -3.00 33.03 26.56
CA ASP A 277 -4.10 33.89 26.97
C ASP A 277 -5.50 33.33 26.62
N GLY A 278 -5.54 32.12 26.00
CA GLY A 278 -6.75 31.48 25.53
C GLY A 278 -7.26 31.95 24.16
N SER A 279 -6.58 32.90 23.53
CA SER A 279 -6.95 33.34 22.16
C SER A 279 -6.71 32.20 21.16
N ARG A 280 -7.60 32.11 20.16
CA ARG A 280 -7.51 31.09 19.10
C ARG A 280 -7.07 31.75 17.80
N HIS A 281 -6.10 31.12 17.18
CA HIS A 281 -5.58 31.51 15.87
C HIS A 281 -5.72 30.34 14.90
N GLU A 282 -6.13 30.65 13.67
CA GLU A 282 -6.28 29.66 12.61
C GLU A 282 -5.24 29.93 11.52
N LEU A 283 -4.52 28.89 11.14
CA LEU A 283 -3.53 28.93 10.08
C LEU A 283 -3.93 27.91 9.00
N PRO A 284 -4.00 28.31 7.71
CA PRO A 284 -4.21 27.33 6.65
C PRO A 284 -3.20 26.18 6.78
N MET A 285 -3.65 24.92 6.66
CA MET A 285 -2.79 23.75 6.84
C MET A 285 -1.60 23.75 5.85
N THR A 286 -1.73 24.43 4.72
CA THR A 286 -0.63 24.62 3.74
C THR A 286 0.51 25.49 4.27
N GLU A 287 0.25 26.32 5.27
CA GLU A 287 1.24 27.19 5.94
C GLU A 287 1.81 26.56 7.21
N GLU A 288 1.29 25.42 7.64
CA GLU A 288 1.81 24.65 8.76
C GLU A 288 3.20 24.04 8.46
N SER A 289 3.85 23.54 9.51
CA SER A 289 5.12 22.83 9.38
C SER A 289 4.99 21.62 8.44
N ASN A 290 6.09 21.22 7.79
CA ASN A 290 6.09 20.02 6.95
C ASN A 290 5.67 18.78 7.75
N GLY A 291 6.13 18.65 8.99
CA GLY A 291 5.74 17.54 9.87
C GLY A 291 4.21 17.48 10.11
N THR A 292 3.56 18.62 10.34
CA THR A 292 2.12 18.73 10.52
C THR A 292 1.36 18.32 9.24
N LYS A 293 1.81 18.82 8.07
CA LYS A 293 1.24 18.48 6.77
C LYS A 293 1.38 17.00 6.45
N THR A 294 2.55 16.45 6.70
CA THR A 294 2.83 15.03 6.49
C THR A 294 2.00 14.16 7.42
N ALA A 295 1.88 14.53 8.71
CA ALA A 295 1.02 13.82 9.65
C ALA A 295 -0.44 13.81 9.22
N PHE A 296 -0.99 14.94 8.74
CA PHE A 296 -2.35 15.04 8.22
C PHE A 296 -2.60 14.09 7.04
N VAL A 297 -1.68 14.08 6.06
CA VAL A 297 -1.78 13.20 4.89
C VAL A 297 -1.55 11.73 5.25
N THR A 298 -0.58 11.44 6.12
CA THR A 298 -0.32 10.07 6.58
C THR A 298 -1.54 9.50 7.29
N LEU A 299 -2.18 10.27 8.15
CA LEU A 299 -3.43 9.86 8.80
C LEU A 299 -4.55 9.55 7.80
N TRP A 300 -4.63 10.27 6.70
CA TRP A 300 -5.59 9.91 5.64
C TRP A 300 -5.33 8.50 5.09
N TYR A 301 -4.08 8.16 4.74
CA TYR A 301 -3.74 6.83 4.26
C TYR A 301 -4.08 5.74 5.28
N LEU A 302 -3.73 5.98 6.56
CA LEU A 302 -3.91 4.98 7.61
C LEU A 302 -5.38 4.83 8.03
N LEU A 303 -6.09 5.93 8.28
CA LEU A 303 -7.49 5.89 8.71
C LEU A 303 -8.42 5.33 7.63
N ASN A 304 -8.06 5.49 6.35
CA ASN A 304 -8.79 4.88 5.25
C ASN A 304 -8.82 3.35 5.38
N VAL A 305 -7.67 2.69 5.57
CA VAL A 305 -7.62 1.23 5.72
C VAL A 305 -8.10 0.76 7.10
N LEU A 306 -7.85 1.51 8.16
CA LEU A 306 -8.33 1.19 9.50
C LEU A 306 -9.85 1.21 9.61
N SER A 307 -10.53 2.02 8.79
CA SER A 307 -11.99 2.12 8.76
C SER A 307 -12.69 1.06 7.90
N THR A 308 -11.96 0.38 7.03
CA THR A 308 -12.56 -0.53 6.03
C THR A 308 -11.85 -1.88 5.88
N GLY A 309 -10.69 -2.05 6.51
CA GLY A 309 -9.77 -3.15 6.24
C GLY A 309 -8.86 -2.87 5.02
N GLY A 310 -7.97 -3.79 4.72
CA GLY A 310 -7.01 -3.67 3.63
C GLY A 310 -5.58 -3.44 4.11
N ILE A 311 -4.73 -2.83 3.26
CA ILE A 311 -3.32 -2.60 3.58
C ILE A 311 -2.88 -1.17 3.25
N ALA A 312 -2.16 -0.54 4.19
CA ALA A 312 -1.40 0.67 3.95
C ALA A 312 0.01 0.30 3.48
N VAL A 313 0.45 0.88 2.36
CA VAL A 313 1.79 0.69 1.78
C VAL A 313 2.49 2.04 1.77
N ILE A 314 3.35 2.29 2.75
CA ILE A 314 3.91 3.61 3.01
C ILE A 314 5.43 3.60 2.84
N ASP A 315 5.92 4.39 1.91
CA ASP A 315 7.35 4.60 1.75
C ASP A 315 7.81 5.74 2.66
N GLU A 316 8.87 5.47 3.45
CA GLU A 316 9.43 6.38 4.45
C GLU A 316 8.36 6.94 5.40
N LEU A 317 7.83 6.06 6.27
CA LEU A 317 6.71 6.39 7.18
C LEU A 317 7.02 7.61 8.06
N GLU A 318 8.27 7.77 8.47
CA GLU A 318 8.74 8.86 9.34
C GLU A 318 9.07 10.17 8.61
N ASN A 319 8.91 10.23 7.29
CA ASN A 319 9.34 11.41 6.52
C ASN A 319 8.74 12.71 7.08
N ASP A 320 9.61 13.71 7.32
CA ASP A 320 9.28 15.01 7.93
C ASP A 320 8.63 14.93 9.33
N MET A 321 8.50 13.73 9.93
CA MET A 321 7.93 13.55 11.26
C MET A 321 9.02 13.19 12.29
N HIS A 322 8.79 13.55 13.54
CA HIS A 322 9.70 13.15 14.63
C HIS A 322 9.64 11.62 14.82
N PRO A 323 10.78 10.91 14.98
CA PRO A 323 10.80 9.44 15.13
C PRO A 323 9.85 8.89 16.20
N HIS A 324 9.63 9.62 17.30
CA HIS A 324 8.68 9.23 18.35
C HIS A 324 7.22 9.16 17.88
N MET A 325 6.89 9.69 16.70
CA MET A 325 5.54 9.57 16.13
C MET A 325 5.28 8.21 15.49
N ILE A 326 6.33 7.43 15.18
CA ILE A 326 6.19 6.11 14.56
C ILE A 326 5.43 5.16 15.49
N GLU A 327 5.77 5.11 16.76
CA GLU A 327 5.12 4.23 17.72
C GLU A 327 3.61 4.50 17.87
N PRO A 328 3.13 5.73 18.11
CA PRO A 328 1.71 6.05 18.10
C PRO A 328 0.99 5.72 16.78
N LEU A 329 1.64 5.97 15.63
CA LEU A 329 1.08 5.63 14.31
C LEU A 329 0.89 4.12 14.15
N LEU A 330 1.92 3.34 14.46
CA LEU A 330 1.85 1.89 14.40
C LEU A 330 0.87 1.34 15.44
N GLY A 331 0.79 1.94 16.63
CA GLY A 331 -0.14 1.58 17.69
C GLY A 331 -1.60 1.50 17.23
N LEU A 332 -1.97 2.25 16.19
CA LEU A 332 -3.30 2.16 15.56
C LEU A 332 -3.59 0.77 14.99
N PHE A 333 -2.56 0.01 14.59
CA PHE A 333 -2.69 -1.34 14.01
C PHE A 333 -2.56 -2.47 15.04
N ALA A 334 -2.17 -2.16 16.27
CA ALA A 334 -1.92 -3.16 17.32
C ALA A 334 -3.16 -3.55 18.11
N SER A 335 -4.20 -2.72 18.11
CA SER A 335 -5.37 -2.89 18.96
C SER A 335 -6.64 -3.15 18.15
N SER A 336 -7.41 -4.15 18.52
CA SER A 336 -8.73 -4.42 17.92
C SER A 336 -9.72 -3.25 18.08
N THR A 337 -9.52 -2.38 19.07
CA THR A 337 -10.32 -1.16 19.25
C THR A 337 -10.06 -0.13 18.15
N THR A 338 -8.79 0.05 17.76
CA THR A 338 -8.41 1.01 16.71
C THR A 338 -8.39 0.38 15.32
N ASN A 339 -8.22 -0.95 15.25
CA ASN A 339 -8.13 -1.75 14.01
C ASN A 339 -9.18 -2.90 13.98
N PRO A 340 -10.49 -2.60 14.07
CA PRO A 340 -11.53 -3.65 14.12
C PRO A 340 -11.66 -4.45 12.83
N TYR A 341 -11.17 -3.91 11.71
CA TYR A 341 -11.22 -4.55 10.39
C TYR A 341 -9.91 -5.26 10.00
N LYS A 342 -8.99 -5.44 10.98
CA LYS A 342 -7.72 -6.15 10.78
C LYS A 342 -6.90 -5.61 9.60
N ALA A 343 -6.86 -4.29 9.45
CA ALA A 343 -6.03 -3.63 8.47
C ALA A 343 -4.54 -3.92 8.73
N GLN A 344 -3.75 -3.91 7.69
CA GLN A 344 -2.32 -4.15 7.74
C GLN A 344 -1.55 -2.92 7.27
N ILE A 345 -0.30 -2.81 7.71
CA ILE A 345 0.63 -1.80 7.20
C ILE A 345 1.96 -2.47 6.83
N ILE A 346 2.48 -2.12 5.65
CA ILE A 346 3.88 -2.32 5.30
C ILE A 346 4.50 -0.96 5.00
N PHE A 347 5.67 -0.72 5.53
CA PHE A 347 6.33 0.57 5.38
C PHE A 347 7.84 0.43 5.31
N THR A 348 8.48 1.35 4.60
CA THR A 348 9.94 1.51 4.70
C THR A 348 10.27 2.51 5.80
N SER A 349 11.41 2.32 6.46
CA SER A 349 11.88 3.22 7.50
C SER A 349 13.40 3.34 7.48
N HIS A 350 13.89 4.54 7.80
CA HIS A 350 15.27 4.82 8.17
C HIS A 350 15.47 4.82 9.69
N SER A 351 14.39 4.90 10.45
CA SER A 351 14.38 4.81 11.91
C SER A 351 14.43 3.35 12.34
N VAL A 352 15.64 2.85 12.57
CA VAL A 352 15.87 1.42 12.85
C VAL A 352 15.41 0.99 14.25
N GLU A 353 15.10 1.94 15.15
CA GLU A 353 14.49 1.67 16.46
C GLU A 353 13.17 0.91 16.35
N VAL A 354 12.45 1.05 15.23
CA VAL A 354 11.23 0.30 14.93
C VAL A 354 11.41 -1.21 15.03
N MET A 355 12.63 -1.73 14.85
CA MET A 355 12.94 -3.15 14.98
C MET A 355 12.68 -3.67 16.41
N ASN A 356 12.98 -2.86 17.44
CA ASN A 356 12.71 -3.24 18.82
C ASN A 356 11.24 -3.11 19.18
N LEU A 357 10.51 -2.19 18.54
CA LEU A 357 9.07 -2.01 18.72
C LEU A 357 8.30 -3.23 18.15
N LEU A 358 8.54 -3.57 16.89
CA LEU A 358 7.80 -4.62 16.19
C LEU A 358 8.30 -6.03 16.54
N GLY A 359 9.61 -6.26 16.56
CA GLY A 359 10.22 -7.56 16.75
C GLY A 359 10.58 -8.29 15.46
N LYS A 360 11.33 -9.39 15.59
CA LYS A 360 12.00 -10.06 14.45
C LYS A 360 11.07 -10.58 13.37
N SER A 361 9.84 -10.94 13.71
CA SER A 361 8.89 -11.55 12.76
C SER A 361 8.16 -10.48 11.91
N GLN A 362 8.27 -9.22 12.27
CA GLN A 362 7.67 -8.07 11.59
C GLN A 362 8.71 -7.16 10.94
N VAL A 363 9.94 -7.63 10.78
CA VAL A 363 11.03 -6.86 10.15
C VAL A 363 11.56 -7.62 8.94
N CYS A 364 11.55 -6.96 7.80
CA CYS A 364 12.18 -7.39 6.56
C CYS A 364 13.43 -6.55 6.33
N LEU A 365 14.58 -7.18 6.17
CA LEU A 365 15.84 -6.53 5.84
C LEU A 365 16.05 -6.53 4.33
N VAL A 366 16.65 -5.45 3.82
CA VAL A 366 17.00 -5.32 2.40
C VAL A 366 18.45 -4.86 2.29
N GLU A 367 19.25 -5.57 1.52
CA GLU A 367 20.62 -5.24 1.17
C GLU A 367 20.79 -5.23 -0.34
N LYS A 368 21.76 -4.46 -0.83
CA LYS A 368 22.14 -4.46 -2.24
C LYS A 368 23.62 -4.72 -2.38
N ALA A 369 23.99 -5.72 -3.17
CA ALA A 369 25.34 -6.00 -3.60
C ALA A 369 25.36 -6.12 -5.13
N ASP A 370 26.40 -5.62 -5.79
CA ASP A 370 26.59 -5.72 -7.24
C ASP A 370 25.37 -5.29 -8.08
N CYS A 371 24.67 -4.25 -7.63
CA CYS A 371 23.42 -3.75 -8.20
C CYS A 371 22.20 -4.67 -8.09
N GLU A 372 22.29 -5.79 -7.40
CA GLU A 372 21.20 -6.71 -7.10
C GLU A 372 20.75 -6.57 -5.65
N SER A 373 19.44 -6.45 -5.44
CA SER A 373 18.85 -6.37 -4.09
C SER A 373 18.37 -7.74 -3.65
N GLU A 374 18.61 -8.02 -2.39
CA GLU A 374 18.09 -9.19 -1.70
C GLU A 374 17.26 -8.76 -0.49
N SER A 375 16.28 -9.56 -0.10
CA SER A 375 15.47 -9.31 1.08
C SER A 375 15.23 -10.60 1.86
N TRP A 376 15.20 -10.48 3.19
CA TRP A 376 14.88 -11.58 4.08
C TRP A 376 14.16 -11.07 5.31
N ARG A 377 13.27 -11.88 5.88
CA ARG A 377 12.65 -11.56 7.15
C ARG A 377 13.60 -11.93 8.29
N LEU A 378 13.72 -11.06 9.28
CA LEU A 378 14.74 -11.19 10.34
C LEU A 378 14.60 -12.50 11.15
N ASP A 379 13.39 -13.04 11.30
CA ASP A 379 13.17 -14.31 11.99
C ASP A 379 13.57 -15.57 11.18
N SER A 380 13.89 -15.43 9.89
CA SER A 380 14.47 -16.51 9.08
C SER A 380 15.96 -16.71 9.33
N MET A 381 16.62 -15.76 9.99
CA MET A 381 18.04 -15.85 10.31
C MET A 381 18.26 -16.72 11.55
N GLU A 382 19.25 -17.60 11.46
CA GLU A 382 19.67 -18.41 12.59
C GLU A 382 20.27 -17.54 13.71
N GLY A 383 20.02 -17.92 14.97
CA GLY A 383 20.60 -17.25 16.14
C GLY A 383 19.90 -15.95 16.57
N VAL A 384 18.90 -15.45 15.84
CA VAL A 384 18.12 -14.28 16.25
C VAL A 384 17.08 -14.66 17.29
N ARG A 385 17.16 -14.08 18.49
CA ARG A 385 16.25 -14.37 19.62
C ARG A 385 15.27 -13.23 19.82
N SER A 386 14.07 -13.54 20.35
CA SER A 386 13.02 -12.53 20.57
C SER A 386 13.38 -11.51 21.67
N GLN A 387 14.27 -11.84 22.59
CA GLN A 387 14.77 -10.95 23.64
C GLN A 387 16.00 -10.13 23.24
N ASP A 388 16.53 -10.31 22.02
CA ASP A 388 17.67 -9.51 21.55
C ASP A 388 17.30 -8.04 21.43
N ASN A 389 18.26 -7.16 21.72
CA ASN A 389 18.18 -5.78 21.27
C ASN A 389 18.47 -5.76 19.75
N LEU A 390 17.39 -5.83 18.95
CA LEU A 390 17.50 -5.96 17.49
C LEU A 390 18.16 -4.73 16.88
N TYR A 391 17.86 -3.55 17.40
CA TYR A 391 18.51 -2.30 16.99
C TYR A 391 20.03 -2.36 17.18
N ALA A 392 20.49 -2.69 18.38
CA ALA A 392 21.92 -2.69 18.68
C ALA A 392 22.68 -3.74 17.83
N LYS A 393 22.10 -4.91 17.64
CA LYS A 393 22.69 -5.97 16.79
C LYS A 393 22.70 -5.59 15.31
N TYR A 394 21.65 -4.91 14.82
CA TYR A 394 21.63 -4.38 13.46
C TYR A 394 22.74 -3.34 13.28
N MET A 395 22.83 -2.35 14.19
CA MET A 395 23.86 -1.31 14.13
C MET A 395 25.30 -1.84 14.21
N SER A 396 25.51 -3.00 14.85
CA SER A 396 26.80 -3.69 14.86
C SER A 396 27.08 -4.52 13.60
N GLY A 397 26.14 -4.56 12.64
CA GLY A 397 26.27 -5.32 11.40
C GLY A 397 25.96 -6.83 11.54
N ALA A 398 25.50 -7.28 12.72
CA ALA A 398 25.27 -8.72 12.99
C ALA A 398 24.19 -9.36 12.09
N TYR A 399 23.33 -8.54 11.50
CA TYR A 399 22.23 -9.01 10.62
C TYR A 399 22.45 -8.72 9.13
N GLY A 400 23.58 -8.11 8.74
CA GLY A 400 23.75 -7.53 7.41
C GLY A 400 22.86 -6.30 7.21
N ALA A 401 22.65 -5.93 5.95
CA ALA A 401 21.82 -4.81 5.53
C ALA A 401 22.19 -3.46 6.18
N VAL A 402 23.46 -3.26 6.51
CA VAL A 402 24.00 -2.00 7.04
C VAL A 402 24.87 -1.31 5.97
N PRO A 403 25.01 0.04 6.02
CA PRO A 403 25.91 0.74 5.11
C PRO A 403 27.35 0.22 5.23
N ARG A 404 27.99 -0.08 4.10
CA ARG A 404 29.43 -0.35 4.03
C ARG A 404 30.14 0.98 3.85
N LEU A 405 30.60 1.57 4.96
CA LEU A 405 31.33 2.85 4.98
C LEU A 405 32.81 2.62 4.83
#